data_627f609b9725c03140cf94f990f59a44
#
_entry.id   627f609b9725c03140cf94f990f59a44
#
_cell.length_a   1.000
_cell.length_b   1.000
_cell.length_c   1.000
_cell.angle_alpha   90.00
_cell.angle_beta   90.00
_cell.angle_gamma   90.00
#
_symmetry.space_group_name_H-M   'P 1'
#
loop_
_entity.id
_entity.type
_entity.pdbx_description
1 polymer ?
#
loop_
_entity_poly.entity_id
_entity_poly.type
_entity_poly.pdbx_seq_one_letter_code
_entity_poly.pdbx_strand_id
1 'polypeptide(L)'
;MNVEQMKTVLREILTRTDLTPCVVGHRGVGKTAGIIQVCRELGRSYVPLRLGQMEVGDLVGIPYREGGVMHWSRPCWWPGDQDADAVVHCDELNRAQQEDTLQAIFQFVEPPAEGQNRGLHTHKLHVRHKVVVTINPPDGTYQVAPLDRALIDRMEML
;
A
#
# COMPACT_ATOMS: atom_id res chain seq x y z
N MET A 1 21.08 0.74 2.21
CA MET A 1 20.71 1.62 1.07
C MET A 1 20.46 3.03 1.59
N ASN A 2 20.93 4.08 0.93
CA ASN A 2 20.60 5.46 1.29
C ASN A 2 19.33 5.95 0.58
N VAL A 3 18.80 7.12 0.98
CA VAL A 3 17.50 7.64 0.47
C VAL A 3 17.54 7.90 -1.05
N GLU A 4 18.67 8.36 -1.61
CA GLU A 4 18.77 8.60 -3.06
C GLU A 4 18.76 7.30 -3.87
N GLN A 5 19.43 6.27 -3.37
CA GLN A 5 19.40 4.93 -3.97
C GLN A 5 17.98 4.35 -3.89
N MET A 6 17.32 4.48 -2.74
CA MET A 6 15.93 4.05 -2.58
C MET A 6 15.00 4.75 -3.59
N LYS A 7 15.11 6.06 -3.74
CA LYS A 7 14.31 6.82 -4.73
C LYS A 7 14.55 6.34 -6.16
N THR A 8 15.81 6.04 -6.50
CA THR A 8 16.16 5.54 -7.84
C THR A 8 15.49 4.19 -8.11
N VAL A 9 15.62 3.23 -7.19
CA VAL A 9 15.02 1.90 -7.33
C VAL A 9 13.48 2.00 -7.33
N LEU A 10 12.92 2.81 -6.43
CA LEU A 10 11.48 3.01 -6.33
C LEU A 10 10.89 3.58 -7.63
N ARG A 11 11.58 4.54 -8.26
CA ARG A 11 11.17 5.11 -9.56
C ARG A 11 11.12 4.04 -10.65
N GLU A 12 12.13 3.19 -10.74
CA GLU A 12 12.19 2.10 -11.73
C GLU A 12 11.03 1.10 -11.50
N ILE A 13 10.82 0.67 -10.26
CA ILE A 13 9.73 -0.27 -9.93
C ILE A 13 8.36 0.33 -10.29
N LEU A 14 8.09 1.57 -9.87
CA LEU A 14 6.79 2.22 -10.10
C LEU A 14 6.49 2.51 -11.57
N THR A 15 7.52 2.62 -12.42
CA THR A 15 7.35 2.92 -13.85
C THR A 15 7.32 1.69 -14.73
N ARG A 16 8.06 0.63 -14.37
CA ARG A 16 8.32 -0.49 -15.27
C ARG A 16 7.71 -1.81 -14.83
N THR A 17 7.19 -1.88 -13.61
CA THR A 17 6.70 -3.15 -13.06
C THR A 17 5.36 -2.97 -12.35
N ASP A 18 4.71 -4.09 -12.00
CA ASP A 18 3.56 -4.15 -11.11
C ASP A 18 3.92 -4.68 -9.71
N LEU A 19 5.21 -4.82 -9.43
CA LEU A 19 5.69 -5.22 -8.11
C LEU A 19 5.29 -4.19 -7.05
N THR A 20 5.20 -4.65 -5.81
CA THR A 20 4.94 -3.81 -4.64
C THR A 20 6.23 -3.59 -3.86
N PRO A 21 6.88 -2.43 -4.00
CA PRO A 21 8.08 -2.12 -3.23
C PRO A 21 7.73 -1.94 -1.75
N CYS A 22 8.53 -2.57 -0.88
CA CYS A 22 8.47 -2.42 0.57
C CYS A 22 9.75 -1.77 1.08
N VAL A 23 9.66 -0.52 1.51
CA VAL A 23 10.81 0.22 2.03
C VAL A 23 10.98 -0.04 3.52
N VAL A 24 12.12 -0.65 3.88
CA VAL A 24 12.47 -0.96 5.27
C VAL A 24 13.42 0.11 5.82
N GLY A 25 13.13 0.62 7.00
CA GLY A 25 14.04 1.57 7.65
C GLY A 25 13.47 2.21 8.91
N HIS A 26 14.33 2.74 9.74
CA HIS A 26 13.96 3.40 10.99
C HIS A 26 13.06 4.63 10.75
N ARG A 27 12.35 5.02 11.80
CA ARG A 27 11.57 6.26 11.78
C ARG A 27 12.51 7.45 11.58
N GLY A 28 12.08 8.44 10.81
CA GLY A 28 12.84 9.67 10.60
C GLY A 28 13.92 9.61 9.52
N VAL A 29 14.21 8.45 8.92
CA VAL A 29 15.23 8.33 7.85
C VAL A 29 14.78 8.89 6.50
N GLY A 30 13.55 9.39 6.39
CA GLY A 30 13.06 10.03 5.15
C GLY A 30 12.30 9.12 4.18
N LYS A 31 11.87 7.91 4.58
CA LYS A 31 11.09 6.99 3.71
C LYS A 31 9.90 7.67 3.04
N THR A 32 8.97 8.17 3.86
CA THR A 32 7.74 8.82 3.39
C THR A 32 8.03 10.06 2.53
N ALA A 33 8.99 10.89 2.95
CA ALA A 33 9.41 12.06 2.19
C ALA A 33 9.99 11.69 0.81
N GLY A 34 10.81 10.64 0.76
CA GLY A 34 11.36 10.11 -0.48
C GLY A 34 10.28 9.56 -1.43
N ILE A 35 9.29 8.83 -0.90
CA ILE A 35 8.15 8.32 -1.69
C ILE A 35 7.35 9.49 -2.26
N ILE A 36 7.01 10.49 -1.45
CA ILE A 36 6.26 11.68 -1.91
C ILE A 36 7.03 12.42 -3.00
N GLN A 37 8.35 12.54 -2.86
CA GLN A 37 9.19 13.17 -3.86
C GLN A 37 9.17 12.39 -5.18
N VAL A 38 9.31 11.07 -5.15
CA VAL A 38 9.23 10.23 -6.35
C VAL A 38 7.85 10.33 -7.01
N CYS A 39 6.76 10.31 -6.23
CA CYS A 39 5.41 10.53 -6.77
C CYS A 39 5.30 11.86 -7.52
N ARG A 40 5.82 12.93 -6.93
CA ARG A 40 5.84 14.27 -7.55
C ARG A 40 6.65 14.30 -8.84
N GLU A 41 7.85 13.71 -8.84
CA GLU A 41 8.71 13.61 -10.02
C GLU A 41 8.07 12.83 -11.17
N LEU A 42 7.26 11.80 -10.84
CA LEU A 42 6.53 10.98 -11.80
C LEU A 42 5.16 11.55 -12.20
N GLY A 43 4.75 12.71 -11.65
CA GLY A 43 3.41 13.28 -11.88
C GLY A 43 2.27 12.43 -11.34
N ARG A 44 2.53 11.61 -10.29
CA ARG A 44 1.56 10.71 -9.69
C ARG A 44 0.92 11.32 -8.45
N SER A 45 -0.36 11.10 -8.26
CA SER A 45 -1.04 11.43 -7.00
C SER A 45 -0.54 10.54 -5.87
N TYR A 46 -0.42 11.11 -4.67
CA TYR A 46 0.00 10.37 -3.48
C TYR A 46 -1.18 10.17 -2.53
N VAL A 47 -1.47 8.92 -2.19
CA VAL A 47 -2.57 8.53 -1.30
C VAL A 47 -2.01 7.79 -0.08
N PRO A 48 -1.91 8.45 1.09
CA PRO A 48 -1.39 7.81 2.30
C PRO A 48 -2.45 6.97 3.02
N LEU A 49 -2.09 5.74 3.41
CA LEU A 49 -2.85 4.88 4.32
C LEU A 49 -2.01 4.63 5.57
N ARG A 50 -2.38 5.27 6.68
CA ARG A 50 -1.71 5.10 7.97
C ARG A 50 -2.29 3.90 8.71
N LEU A 51 -1.82 2.70 8.37
CA LEU A 51 -2.41 1.44 8.81
C LEU A 51 -2.45 1.25 10.34
N GLY A 52 -1.53 1.84 11.07
CA GLY A 52 -1.56 1.86 12.54
C GLY A 52 -2.70 2.69 13.15
N GLN A 53 -3.45 3.45 12.35
CA GLN A 53 -4.56 4.31 12.76
C GLN A 53 -5.88 3.95 12.09
N MET A 54 -5.89 2.87 11.26
CA MET A 54 -7.05 2.47 10.47
C MET A 54 -7.63 1.17 10.99
N GLU A 55 -8.95 1.11 10.97
CA GLU A 55 -9.71 -0.13 11.16
C GLU A 55 -10.01 -0.77 9.80
N VAL A 56 -10.42 -2.03 9.80
CA VAL A 56 -10.74 -2.77 8.57
C VAL A 56 -11.83 -2.07 7.75
N GLY A 57 -12.83 -1.47 8.40
CA GLY A 57 -13.89 -0.69 7.74
C GLY A 57 -13.39 0.54 7.00
N ASP A 58 -12.33 1.19 7.50
CA ASP A 58 -11.70 2.32 6.82
C ASP A 58 -11.01 1.89 5.52
N LEU A 59 -10.51 0.65 5.47
CA LEU A 59 -9.83 0.09 4.31
C LEU A 59 -10.80 -0.43 3.25
N VAL A 60 -11.73 -1.29 3.65
CA VAL A 60 -12.59 -2.04 2.70
C VAL A 60 -13.96 -1.39 2.48
N GLY A 61 -14.30 -0.39 3.28
CA GLY A 61 -15.62 0.23 3.29
C GLY A 61 -16.62 -0.50 4.18
N ILE A 62 -17.89 -0.14 4.04
CA ILE A 62 -18.99 -0.65 4.89
C ILE A 62 -19.97 -1.41 4.01
N PRO A 63 -20.44 -2.60 4.43
CA PRO A 63 -21.44 -3.33 3.67
C PRO A 63 -22.81 -2.62 3.74
N TYR A 64 -23.49 -2.57 2.61
CA TYR A 64 -24.88 -2.10 2.52
C TYR A 64 -25.71 -3.00 1.60
N ARG A 65 -27.01 -2.93 1.72
CA ARG A 65 -27.93 -3.77 0.98
C ARG A 65 -28.71 -2.93 -0.03
N GLU A 66 -28.69 -3.36 -1.30
CA GLU A 66 -29.46 -2.74 -2.36
C GLU A 66 -30.01 -3.83 -3.28
N GLY A 67 -31.30 -3.75 -3.63
CA GLY A 67 -31.96 -4.74 -4.50
C GLY A 67 -31.88 -6.19 -4.02
N GLY A 68 -31.76 -6.42 -2.71
CA GLY A 68 -31.60 -7.76 -2.13
C GLY A 68 -30.18 -8.32 -2.19
N VAL A 69 -29.24 -7.58 -2.78
CA VAL A 69 -27.82 -7.95 -2.92
C VAL A 69 -26.98 -7.16 -1.92
N MET A 70 -25.93 -7.78 -1.38
CA MET A 70 -24.94 -7.13 -0.54
C MET A 70 -23.91 -6.41 -1.40
N HIS A 71 -23.67 -5.13 -1.12
CA HIS A 71 -22.66 -4.29 -1.72
C HIS A 71 -21.73 -3.73 -0.66
N TRP A 72 -20.58 -3.21 -1.09
CA TRP A 72 -19.61 -2.52 -0.23
C TRP A 72 -19.40 -1.10 -0.69
N SER A 73 -19.53 -0.13 0.21
CA SER A 73 -19.25 1.26 -0.09
C SER A 73 -17.76 1.43 -0.36
N ARG A 74 -17.42 2.21 -1.40
CA ARG A 74 -16.00 2.51 -1.69
C ARG A 74 -15.44 3.42 -0.59
N PRO A 75 -14.25 3.08 0.00
CA PRO A 75 -13.61 3.95 0.98
C PRO A 75 -13.29 5.33 0.40
N CYS A 76 -13.32 6.36 1.23
CA CYS A 76 -13.09 7.75 0.78
C CYS A 76 -11.66 8.00 0.25
N TRP A 77 -10.68 7.21 0.68
CA TRP A 77 -9.29 7.30 0.21
C TRP A 77 -9.06 6.67 -1.18
N TRP A 78 -10.02 5.88 -1.66
CA TRP A 78 -9.86 5.11 -2.90
C TRP A 78 -9.69 6.05 -4.11
N PRO A 79 -8.59 5.94 -4.88
CA PRO A 79 -8.40 6.79 -6.04
C PRO A 79 -9.46 6.54 -7.10
N GLY A 80 -9.99 7.59 -7.68
CA GLY A 80 -10.95 7.50 -8.78
C GLY A 80 -10.30 7.04 -10.07
N ASP A 81 -11.10 6.45 -10.97
CA ASP A 81 -10.61 6.00 -12.29
C ASP A 81 -10.20 7.18 -13.20
N GLN A 82 -10.69 8.39 -12.90
CA GLN A 82 -10.37 9.64 -13.58
C GLN A 82 -9.16 10.36 -13.00
N ASP A 83 -8.70 9.93 -11.80
CA ASP A 83 -7.55 10.55 -11.16
C ASP A 83 -6.28 10.28 -11.98
N ALA A 84 -5.33 11.20 -11.84
CA ALA A 84 -3.97 10.94 -12.30
C ALA A 84 -3.45 9.65 -11.66
N ASP A 85 -2.53 8.99 -12.33
CA ASP A 85 -1.91 7.76 -11.84
C ASP A 85 -1.53 7.89 -10.37
N ALA A 86 -2.22 7.17 -9.49
CA ALA A 86 -2.01 7.29 -8.05
C ALA A 86 -1.00 6.25 -7.54
N VAL A 87 -0.29 6.63 -6.47
CA VAL A 87 0.50 5.71 -5.64
C VAL A 87 -0.16 5.65 -4.26
N VAL A 88 -0.72 4.49 -3.93
CA VAL A 88 -1.28 4.22 -2.60
C VAL A 88 -0.14 3.74 -1.70
N HIS A 89 0.13 4.48 -0.65
CA HIS A 89 1.22 4.20 0.29
C HIS A 89 0.65 3.59 1.58
N CYS A 90 0.86 2.30 1.77
CA CYS A 90 0.60 1.58 3.02
C CYS A 90 1.71 1.89 4.03
N ASP A 91 1.52 2.94 4.82
CA ASP A 91 2.53 3.44 5.75
C ASP A 91 2.51 2.67 7.06
N GLU A 92 3.70 2.29 7.53
CA GLU A 92 3.93 1.54 8.77
C GLU A 92 3.09 0.24 8.87
N LEU A 93 3.08 -0.57 7.80
CA LEU A 93 2.30 -1.80 7.71
C LEU A 93 2.40 -2.69 8.95
N ASN A 94 3.60 -2.87 9.48
CA ASN A 94 3.85 -3.70 10.66
C ASN A 94 3.47 -3.03 12.01
N ARG A 95 2.80 -1.88 11.98
CA ARG A 95 2.14 -1.26 13.13
C ARG A 95 0.62 -1.40 13.11
N ALA A 96 0.07 -2.02 12.08
CA ALA A 96 -1.34 -2.40 12.09
C ALA A 96 -1.60 -3.33 13.28
N GLN A 97 -2.50 -2.92 14.16
CA GLN A 97 -2.74 -3.62 15.43
C GLN A 97 -3.76 -4.75 15.29
N GLN A 98 -4.58 -4.69 14.25
CA GLN A 98 -5.65 -5.64 14.01
C GLN A 98 -5.26 -6.64 12.94
N GLU A 99 -5.40 -7.92 13.23
CA GLU A 99 -5.11 -9.01 12.30
C GLU A 99 -5.98 -8.91 11.04
N ASP A 100 -7.26 -8.52 11.18
CA ASP A 100 -8.17 -8.34 10.05
C ASP A 100 -7.70 -7.25 9.08
N THR A 101 -7.09 -6.17 9.60
CA THR A 101 -6.47 -5.12 8.78
C THR A 101 -5.30 -5.67 7.97
N LEU A 102 -4.44 -6.48 8.59
CA LEU A 102 -3.33 -7.13 7.90
C LEU A 102 -3.82 -8.10 6.84
N GLN A 103 -4.83 -8.93 7.14
CA GLN A 103 -5.41 -9.87 6.18
C GLN A 103 -6.03 -9.16 4.97
N ALA A 104 -6.74 -8.05 5.20
CA ALA A 104 -7.28 -7.25 4.09
C ALA A 104 -6.17 -6.73 3.16
N ILE A 105 -5.03 -6.31 3.72
CA ILE A 105 -3.90 -5.79 2.96
C ILE A 105 -3.17 -6.88 2.16
N PHE A 106 -3.20 -8.16 2.53
CA PHE A 106 -2.55 -9.24 1.79
C PHE A 106 -2.89 -9.22 0.30
N GLN A 107 -4.18 -9.16 -0.02
CA GLN A 107 -4.63 -9.10 -1.41
C GLN A 107 -4.19 -7.81 -2.12
N PHE A 108 -4.10 -6.72 -1.36
CA PHE A 108 -3.79 -5.40 -1.91
C PHE A 108 -2.31 -5.23 -2.27
N VAL A 109 -1.40 -5.84 -1.51
CA VAL A 109 0.05 -5.78 -1.77
C VAL A 109 0.51 -6.83 -2.78
N GLU A 110 -0.27 -7.87 -3.02
CA GLU A 110 0.05 -8.88 -4.02
C GLU A 110 0.08 -8.25 -5.42
N PRO A 111 1.15 -8.44 -6.20
CA PRO A 111 1.18 -8.03 -7.59
C PRO A 111 0.01 -8.67 -8.37
N PRO A 112 -0.70 -7.92 -9.22
CA PRO A 112 -1.82 -8.48 -9.97
C PRO A 112 -1.32 -9.52 -10.97
N ALA A 113 -2.08 -10.60 -11.18
CA ALA A 113 -1.81 -11.52 -12.28
C ALA A 113 -2.00 -10.82 -13.63
N GLU A 114 -1.38 -11.38 -14.68
CA GLU A 114 -1.47 -10.83 -16.03
C GLU A 114 -2.93 -10.60 -16.45
N GLY A 115 -3.22 -9.40 -16.93
CA GLY A 115 -4.57 -8.98 -17.35
C GLY A 115 -5.56 -8.72 -16.20
N GLN A 116 -5.11 -8.76 -14.96
CA GLN A 116 -5.94 -8.47 -13.79
C GLN A 116 -5.58 -7.13 -13.14
N ASN A 117 -6.55 -6.53 -12.48
CA ASN A 117 -6.33 -5.33 -11.67
C ASN A 117 -6.12 -5.73 -10.20
N ARG A 118 -5.20 -5.04 -9.54
CA ARG A 118 -5.01 -5.15 -8.10
C ARG A 118 -6.32 -4.84 -7.37
N GLY A 119 -6.60 -5.54 -6.31
CA GLY A 119 -7.86 -5.36 -5.57
C GLY A 119 -7.69 -5.32 -4.07
N LEU A 120 -8.69 -4.74 -3.43
CA LEU A 120 -8.88 -4.81 -1.99
C LEU A 120 -10.35 -5.14 -1.75
N HIS A 121 -10.62 -6.30 -1.19
CA HIS A 121 -11.98 -6.81 -1.03
C HIS A 121 -12.71 -6.85 -2.40
N THR A 122 -13.83 -6.17 -2.54
CA THR A 122 -14.61 -6.09 -3.79
C THR A 122 -14.17 -4.98 -4.74
N HIS A 123 -13.31 -4.07 -4.26
CA HIS A 123 -12.85 -2.93 -5.04
C HIS A 123 -11.64 -3.29 -5.90
N LYS A 124 -11.58 -2.78 -7.12
CA LYS A 124 -10.46 -2.95 -8.04
C LYS A 124 -9.79 -1.62 -8.33
N LEU A 125 -8.46 -1.56 -8.18
CA LEU A 125 -7.67 -0.43 -8.60
C LEU A 125 -7.57 -0.39 -10.12
N HIS A 126 -7.56 0.80 -10.70
CA HIS A 126 -7.18 0.96 -12.09
C HIS A 126 -5.73 0.50 -12.30
N VAL A 127 -5.42 -0.13 -13.42
CA VAL A 127 -4.09 -0.70 -13.75
C VAL A 127 -2.94 0.30 -13.60
N ARG A 128 -3.20 1.59 -13.79
CA ARG A 128 -2.20 2.66 -13.66
C ARG A 128 -1.82 3.01 -12.23
N HIS A 129 -2.67 2.67 -11.24
CA HIS A 129 -2.36 2.94 -9.84
C HIS A 129 -1.37 1.91 -9.31
N LYS A 130 -0.46 2.36 -8.46
CA LYS A 130 0.58 1.53 -7.85
C LYS A 130 0.43 1.50 -6.34
N VAL A 131 1.02 0.51 -5.71
CA VAL A 131 1.05 0.36 -4.25
C VAL A 131 2.50 0.36 -3.78
N VAL A 132 2.77 1.06 -2.70
CA VAL A 132 4.07 1.09 -2.01
C VAL A 132 3.83 0.80 -0.53
N VAL A 133 4.73 0.09 0.10
CA VAL A 133 4.66 -0.25 1.52
C VAL A 133 5.87 0.33 2.25
N THR A 134 5.68 0.76 3.50
CA THR A 134 6.79 1.02 4.42
C THR A 134 6.63 0.19 5.68
N ILE A 135 7.74 -0.28 6.22
CA ILE A 135 7.82 -0.95 7.51
C ILE A 135 8.98 -0.41 8.34
N ASN A 136 8.89 -0.56 9.66
CA ASN A 136 10.00 -0.32 10.57
C ASN A 136 10.72 -1.66 10.84
N PRO A 137 12.06 -1.67 11.03
CA PRO A 137 12.79 -2.90 11.29
C PRO A 137 12.33 -3.51 12.64
N PRO A 138 12.22 -4.85 12.73
CA PRO A 138 11.84 -5.55 13.96
C PRO A 138 13.05 -5.76 14.89
N ASP A 139 13.76 -4.69 15.21
CA ASP A 139 15.01 -4.71 16.01
C ASP A 139 14.79 -4.41 17.51
N GLY A 140 13.53 -4.41 17.94
CA GLY A 140 13.16 -4.13 19.35
C GLY A 140 13.07 -2.63 19.68
N THR A 141 13.45 -1.74 18.78
CA THR A 141 13.34 -0.28 18.99
C THR A 141 11.88 0.18 18.94
N TYR A 142 11.03 -0.54 18.22
CA TYR A 142 9.63 -0.23 18.01
C TYR A 142 8.71 -1.38 18.39
N GLN A 143 7.53 -1.06 18.90
CA GLN A 143 6.45 -2.03 19.01
C GLN A 143 5.87 -2.28 17.60
N VAL A 144 6.35 -3.33 16.96
CA VAL A 144 5.91 -3.78 15.64
C VAL A 144 5.51 -5.24 15.70
N ALA A 145 4.44 -5.59 14.98
CA ALA A 145 4.07 -6.99 14.81
C ALA A 145 5.03 -7.66 13.82
N PRO A 146 5.44 -8.92 14.07
CA PRO A 146 6.13 -9.69 13.04
C PRO A 146 5.19 -9.88 11.85
N LEU A 147 5.69 -9.57 10.66
CA LEU A 147 4.92 -9.83 9.43
C LEU A 147 5.03 -11.31 9.07
N ASP A 148 3.91 -11.87 8.62
CA ASP A 148 3.87 -13.21 8.03
C ASP A 148 4.82 -13.26 6.82
N ARG A 149 5.57 -14.37 6.70
CA ARG A 149 6.49 -14.58 5.59
C ARG A 149 5.78 -14.55 4.24
N ALA A 150 4.57 -15.09 4.17
CA ALA A 150 3.76 -15.06 2.97
C ALA A 150 3.41 -13.63 2.52
N LEU A 151 3.27 -12.69 3.46
CA LEU A 151 3.09 -11.26 3.15
C LEU A 151 4.38 -10.62 2.64
N ILE A 152 5.51 -10.95 3.26
CA ILE A 152 6.83 -10.46 2.84
C ILE A 152 7.18 -10.94 1.42
N ASP A 153 6.91 -12.20 1.11
CA ASP A 153 7.20 -12.81 -0.19
C ASP A 153 6.38 -12.20 -1.34
N ARG A 154 5.34 -11.41 -1.05
CA ARG A 154 4.53 -10.66 -2.03
C ARG A 154 5.07 -9.28 -2.36
N MET A 155 6.14 -8.87 -1.70
CA MET A 155 6.69 -7.51 -1.82
C MET A 155 8.15 -7.55 -2.23
N GLU A 156 8.60 -6.50 -2.94
CA GLU A 156 10.01 -6.29 -3.26
C GLU A 156 10.65 -5.47 -2.14
N MET A 157 11.52 -6.10 -1.36
CA MET A 157 12.14 -5.50 -0.17
C MET A 157 13.29 -4.55 -0.56
N LEU A 158 13.23 -3.30 -0.09
CA LEU A 158 14.20 -2.23 -0.37
C LEU A 158 14.89 -1.72 0.90
#